data_08b06629335d0dab69e4b507042fb38d
#
_entry.id   08b06629335d0dab69e4b507042fb38d
#
_cell.length_a   1.000
_cell.length_b   1.000
_cell.length_c   1.000
_cell.angle_alpha   90.00
_cell.angle_beta   90.00
_cell.angle_gamma   90.00
#
_symmetry.space_group_name_H-M   'P 1'
#
loop_
_entity.id
_entity.type
_entity.pdbx_description
1 polymer ?
#
loop_
_entity_poly.entity_id
_entity_poly.type
_entity_poly.pdbx_seq_one_letter_code
_entity_poly.pdbx_strand_id
1 'polypeptide(L)'
;MTRAYNFSAGPAALPEVVLRQAQEEMLDWHGAGASIVEMSHRGPEFMAVAAAAEADLRQLLSVPDDYAVLFLPGGATTQQALIPMNFASPGQRTDYVLTGHWGKTAVKQASPYVSAHIAASSEANAFRDIPARADWQLSPDAAYVHITANETIHGVEFRDIPDTGDVPLVADFSSSIASEPLDISRFGVIYAGAQKNLGPVGIAVVIIRRDLLERTGQPRADIFNYASHAARDSMLNTPPTWNWYLAGLVFKWMLAEGGVVEFARRNAAKAALVYAAVDASGGFYRNEVAVSARSRMNIPFFLPSSELDARFVADAKAAGLLALKGHKAVGGIRASLYNAIPVAGAEALVAFMADFQQRHG
;
A
#
# COMPACT_ATOMS: atom_id res chain seq x y z
N MET A 1 20.11 19.12 -11.70
CA MET A 1 18.83 18.82 -12.40
C MET A 1 17.75 18.71 -11.36
N THR A 2 16.62 19.36 -11.55
CA THR A 2 15.44 19.18 -10.69
C THR A 2 14.84 17.82 -10.98
N ARG A 3 14.56 17.01 -9.94
CA ARG A 3 13.89 15.71 -10.14
C ARG A 3 12.47 15.92 -10.65
N ALA A 4 12.05 15.09 -11.62
CA ALA A 4 10.68 15.04 -12.08
C ALA A 4 9.73 14.50 -10.98
N TYR A 5 8.48 14.92 -11.00
CA TYR A 5 7.44 14.35 -10.12
C TYR A 5 6.99 13.00 -10.69
N ASN A 6 7.19 11.94 -9.92
CA ASN A 6 6.87 10.57 -10.34
C ASN A 6 5.58 10.07 -9.68
N PHE A 7 4.47 10.08 -10.41
CA PHE A 7 3.14 9.63 -9.96
C PHE A 7 2.92 8.13 -10.14
N SER A 8 3.99 7.32 -10.20
CA SER A 8 3.86 5.87 -10.36
C SER A 8 3.08 5.23 -9.22
N ALA A 9 2.19 4.30 -9.58
CA ALA A 9 1.38 3.56 -8.62
C ALA A 9 2.13 2.42 -7.90
N GLY A 10 3.36 2.14 -8.31
CA GLY A 10 4.25 1.14 -7.73
C GLY A 10 5.09 0.39 -8.78
N PRO A 11 6.43 0.32 -8.63
CA PRO A 11 7.21 1.03 -7.60
C PRO A 11 7.02 2.55 -7.65
N ALA A 12 6.80 3.15 -6.48
CA ALA A 12 6.50 4.57 -6.36
C ALA A 12 7.75 5.44 -6.17
N ALA A 13 7.56 6.75 -6.13
CA ALA A 13 8.62 7.67 -5.76
C ALA A 13 9.12 7.41 -4.33
N LEU A 14 10.43 7.57 -4.12
CA LEU A 14 11.05 7.61 -2.80
C LEU A 14 11.46 9.06 -2.47
N PRO A 15 11.51 9.44 -1.18
CA PRO A 15 11.98 10.75 -0.77
C PRO A 15 13.42 10.98 -1.24
N GLU A 16 13.71 12.15 -1.80
CA GLU A 16 15.04 12.44 -2.31
C GLU A 16 16.12 12.37 -1.23
N VAL A 17 15.79 12.85 -0.03
CA VAL A 17 16.72 12.81 1.11
C VAL A 17 17.11 11.38 1.48
N VAL A 18 16.18 10.43 1.42
CA VAL A 18 16.44 9.00 1.63
C VAL A 18 17.36 8.44 0.54
N LEU A 19 17.10 8.78 -0.73
CA LEU A 19 17.94 8.31 -1.83
C LEU A 19 19.36 8.89 -1.77
N ARG A 20 19.53 10.15 -1.34
CA ARG A 20 20.83 10.77 -1.15
C ARG A 20 21.61 10.11 -0.02
N GLN A 21 20.97 9.89 1.13
CA GLN A 21 21.60 9.17 2.24
C GLN A 21 22.04 7.77 1.81
N ALA A 22 21.15 7.01 1.16
CA ALA A 22 21.48 5.69 0.64
C ALA A 22 22.64 5.70 -0.38
N GLN A 23 22.74 6.75 -1.19
CA GLN A 23 23.85 6.94 -2.14
C GLN A 23 25.17 7.19 -1.40
N GLU A 24 25.17 8.04 -0.38
CA GLU A 24 26.35 8.37 0.43
C GLU A 24 26.86 7.15 1.21
N GLU A 25 25.95 6.32 1.73
CA GLU A 25 26.26 5.12 2.52
C GLU A 25 26.46 3.86 1.66
N MET A 26 26.37 3.97 0.32
CA MET A 26 26.40 2.81 -0.57
C MET A 26 27.76 2.07 -0.57
N LEU A 27 28.87 2.78 -0.47
CA LEU A 27 30.21 2.17 -0.49
C LEU A 27 30.81 1.96 0.90
N ASP A 28 30.41 2.78 1.86
CA ASP A 28 30.95 2.76 3.21
C ASP A 28 29.87 3.15 4.22
N TRP A 29 29.22 2.16 4.81
CA TRP A 29 28.18 2.40 5.80
C TRP A 29 28.82 2.77 7.14
N HIS A 30 28.71 4.04 7.54
CA HIS A 30 29.14 4.60 8.84
C HIS A 30 30.63 4.36 9.17
N GLY A 31 31.52 4.32 8.18
CA GLY A 31 32.94 4.07 8.38
C GLY A 31 33.32 2.61 8.61
N ALA A 32 32.42 1.69 8.26
CA ALA A 32 32.64 0.25 8.40
C ALA A 32 33.60 -0.32 7.32
N GLY A 33 33.93 0.47 6.28
CA GLY A 33 34.74 0.02 5.16
C GLY A 33 34.02 -0.95 4.21
N ALA A 34 32.70 -1.11 4.36
CA ALA A 34 31.87 -1.96 3.55
C ALA A 34 30.44 -1.39 3.43
N SER A 35 29.74 -1.75 2.36
CA SER A 35 28.33 -1.40 2.17
C SER A 35 27.43 -2.22 3.11
N ILE A 36 26.30 -1.62 3.52
CA ILE A 36 25.25 -2.37 4.22
C ILE A 36 24.73 -3.56 3.40
N VAL A 37 24.83 -3.52 2.07
CA VAL A 37 24.47 -4.63 1.17
C VAL A 37 25.35 -5.87 1.34
N GLU A 38 26.61 -5.65 1.75
CA GLU A 38 27.64 -6.73 1.89
C GLU A 38 27.67 -7.29 3.30
N MET A 39 27.03 -6.63 4.27
CA MET A 39 27.06 -7.04 5.67
C MET A 39 26.17 -8.26 5.93
N SER A 40 26.64 -9.13 6.81
CA SER A 40 25.83 -10.26 7.26
C SER A 40 24.57 -9.77 7.97
N HIS A 41 23.40 -10.31 7.59
CA HIS A 41 22.14 -10.03 8.26
C HIS A 41 22.12 -10.49 9.74
N ARG A 42 23.10 -11.28 10.17
CA ARG A 42 23.31 -11.72 11.56
C ARG A 42 24.43 -10.96 12.27
N GLY A 43 25.08 -10.03 11.55
CA GLY A 43 26.07 -9.13 12.14
C GLY A 43 25.40 -8.02 12.96
N PRO A 44 26.11 -7.45 13.96
CA PRO A 44 25.55 -6.43 14.84
C PRO A 44 25.09 -5.18 14.10
N GLU A 45 25.72 -4.83 12.97
CA GLU A 45 25.40 -3.67 12.16
C GLU A 45 24.01 -3.79 11.56
N PHE A 46 23.75 -4.89 10.83
CA PHE A 46 22.43 -5.08 10.20
C PHE A 46 21.35 -5.39 11.25
N MET A 47 21.67 -6.10 12.31
CA MET A 47 20.72 -6.32 13.42
C MET A 47 20.26 -4.98 14.03
N ALA A 48 21.18 -4.02 14.19
CA ALA A 48 20.82 -2.67 14.66
C ALA A 48 19.93 -1.92 13.66
N VAL A 49 20.20 -2.02 12.36
CA VAL A 49 19.36 -1.44 11.30
C VAL A 49 17.96 -2.03 11.33
N ALA A 50 17.83 -3.34 11.43
CA ALA A 50 16.54 -4.02 11.45
C ALA A 50 15.71 -3.66 12.70
N ALA A 51 16.36 -3.65 13.89
CA ALA A 51 15.71 -3.28 15.13
C ALA A 51 15.24 -1.81 15.12
N ALA A 52 16.08 -0.90 14.60
CA ALA A 52 15.71 0.51 14.46
C ALA A 52 14.52 0.70 13.50
N ALA A 53 14.54 0.01 12.36
CA ALA A 53 13.45 0.07 11.38
C ALA A 53 12.12 -0.46 11.97
N GLU A 54 12.15 -1.55 12.75
CA GLU A 54 10.95 -2.03 13.44
C GLU A 54 10.46 -1.04 14.49
N ALA A 55 11.36 -0.50 15.31
CA ALA A 55 11.01 0.50 16.32
C ALA A 55 10.39 1.76 15.70
N ASP A 56 10.99 2.28 14.63
CA ASP A 56 10.47 3.44 13.90
C ASP A 56 9.09 3.17 13.29
N LEU A 57 8.87 1.99 12.71
CA LEU A 57 7.56 1.61 12.17
C LEU A 57 6.51 1.45 13.26
N ARG A 58 6.86 0.83 14.40
CA ARG A 58 5.97 0.71 15.56
C ARG A 58 5.57 2.09 16.09
N GLN A 59 6.53 2.99 16.23
CA GLN A 59 6.26 4.38 16.63
C GLN A 59 5.37 5.10 15.61
N LEU A 60 5.69 5.00 14.32
CA LEU A 60 4.98 5.66 13.23
C LEU A 60 3.51 5.26 13.16
N LEU A 61 3.22 3.98 13.35
CA LEU A 61 1.87 3.40 13.23
C LEU A 61 1.19 3.17 14.59
N SER A 62 1.86 3.48 15.71
CA SER A 62 1.38 3.19 17.06
C SER A 62 1.00 1.69 17.24
N VAL A 63 1.88 0.79 16.75
CA VAL A 63 1.62 -0.66 16.79
C VAL A 63 1.66 -1.15 18.25
N PRO A 64 0.58 -1.79 18.76
CA PRO A 64 0.54 -2.31 20.12
C PRO A 64 1.55 -3.47 20.34
N ASP A 65 1.93 -3.73 21.60
CA ASP A 65 2.92 -4.75 21.95
C ASP A 65 2.42 -6.17 21.71
N ASP A 66 1.10 -6.38 21.73
CA ASP A 66 0.46 -7.65 21.42
C ASP A 66 0.38 -7.97 19.92
N TYR A 67 1.06 -7.15 19.08
CA TYR A 67 1.26 -7.39 17.66
C TYR A 67 2.72 -7.73 17.34
N ALA A 68 2.91 -8.71 16.46
CA ALA A 68 4.19 -8.96 15.79
C ALA A 68 4.28 -8.10 14.52
N VAL A 69 5.48 -7.57 14.24
CA VAL A 69 5.79 -6.89 12.97
C VAL A 69 6.79 -7.76 12.22
N LEU A 70 6.46 -8.11 10.98
CA LEU A 70 7.30 -8.96 10.14
C LEU A 70 7.71 -8.20 8.88
N PHE A 71 8.99 -8.36 8.51
CA PHE A 71 9.57 -7.86 7.28
C PHE A 71 9.91 -9.06 6.38
N LEU A 72 9.07 -9.32 5.37
CA LEU A 72 9.15 -10.54 4.58
C LEU A 72 9.58 -10.26 3.14
N PRO A 73 10.36 -11.15 2.51
CA PRO A 73 10.68 -11.03 1.09
C PRO A 73 9.42 -11.16 0.24
N GLY A 74 9.38 -10.45 -0.90
CA GLY A 74 8.26 -10.48 -1.85
C GLY A 74 7.38 -9.24 -1.79
N GLY A 75 6.08 -9.42 -1.90
CA GLY A 75 5.10 -8.32 -1.95
C GLY A 75 3.72 -8.78 -1.46
N ALA A 76 2.72 -7.89 -1.59
CA ALA A 76 1.35 -8.14 -1.14
C ALA A 76 0.72 -9.41 -1.73
N THR A 77 0.98 -9.72 -3.01
CA THR A 77 0.44 -10.93 -3.64
C THR A 77 0.91 -12.22 -2.96
N THR A 78 2.16 -12.24 -2.48
CA THR A 78 2.66 -13.36 -1.67
C THR A 78 1.86 -13.49 -0.38
N GLN A 79 1.56 -12.36 0.28
CA GLN A 79 0.80 -12.37 1.52
C GLN A 79 -0.65 -12.85 1.31
N GLN A 80 -1.27 -12.53 0.17
CA GLN A 80 -2.61 -13.03 -0.17
C GLN A 80 -2.69 -14.57 -0.21
N ALA A 81 -1.59 -15.25 -0.51
CA ALA A 81 -1.50 -16.72 -0.42
C ALA A 81 -1.09 -17.20 0.99
N LEU A 82 -0.14 -16.52 1.65
CA LEU A 82 0.36 -16.92 2.97
C LEU A 82 -0.71 -16.77 4.07
N ILE A 83 -1.55 -15.77 4.00
CA ILE A 83 -2.61 -15.52 4.99
C ILE A 83 -3.54 -16.73 5.14
N PRO A 84 -4.20 -17.23 4.09
CA PRO A 84 -5.03 -18.44 4.22
C PRO A 84 -4.24 -19.67 4.67
N MET A 85 -2.99 -19.80 4.23
CA MET A 85 -2.12 -20.91 4.69
C MET A 85 -1.83 -20.85 6.19
N ASN A 86 -1.77 -19.67 6.78
CA ASN A 86 -1.42 -19.50 8.20
C ASN A 86 -2.64 -19.48 9.12
N PHE A 87 -3.79 -18.96 8.69
CA PHE A 87 -4.89 -18.65 9.59
C PHE A 87 -6.16 -19.48 9.37
N ALA A 88 -6.21 -20.31 8.33
CA ALA A 88 -7.38 -21.13 8.04
C ALA A 88 -7.01 -22.61 7.85
N SER A 89 -7.85 -23.51 8.37
CA SER A 89 -7.78 -24.95 8.09
C SER A 89 -8.12 -25.24 6.63
N PRO A 90 -7.72 -26.42 6.08
CA PRO A 90 -8.07 -26.81 4.72
C PRO A 90 -9.58 -26.70 4.45
N GLY A 91 -9.96 -25.92 3.43
CA GLY A 91 -11.36 -25.74 3.03
C GLY A 91 -12.20 -24.89 3.99
N GLN A 92 -11.64 -24.37 5.08
CA GLN A 92 -12.36 -23.48 6.01
C GLN A 92 -12.84 -22.22 5.28
N ARG A 93 -14.02 -21.73 5.65
CA ARG A 93 -14.61 -20.54 5.07
C ARG A 93 -13.85 -19.29 5.45
N THR A 94 -13.67 -18.39 4.48
CA THR A 94 -13.09 -17.06 4.64
C THR A 94 -13.91 -16.07 3.84
N ASP A 95 -14.17 -14.89 4.38
CA ASP A 95 -15.03 -13.90 3.76
C ASP A 95 -14.20 -12.77 3.12
N TYR A 96 -14.63 -12.35 1.93
CA TYR A 96 -13.97 -11.27 1.17
C TYR A 96 -14.97 -10.19 0.79
N VAL A 97 -14.58 -8.94 0.96
CA VAL A 97 -15.32 -7.78 0.45
C VAL A 97 -14.56 -7.22 -0.75
N LEU A 98 -15.18 -7.30 -1.93
CA LEU A 98 -14.55 -6.94 -3.19
C LEU A 98 -14.91 -5.51 -3.59
N THR A 99 -13.92 -4.63 -3.59
CA THR A 99 -14.03 -3.23 -4.00
C THR A 99 -13.11 -2.90 -5.19
N GLY A 100 -12.48 -3.94 -5.79
CA GLY A 100 -11.63 -3.74 -6.96
C GLY A 100 -10.81 -4.97 -7.36
N HIS A 101 -9.78 -4.68 -8.14
CA HIS A 101 -8.91 -5.71 -8.74
C HIS A 101 -8.09 -6.49 -7.70
N TRP A 102 -7.60 -5.79 -6.67
CA TRP A 102 -6.72 -6.43 -5.68
C TRP A 102 -7.51 -7.33 -4.74
N GLY A 103 -8.75 -6.99 -4.40
CA GLY A 103 -9.67 -7.89 -3.70
C GLY A 103 -9.93 -9.16 -4.51
N LYS A 104 -10.17 -9.06 -5.83
CA LYS A 104 -10.32 -10.24 -6.72
C LYS A 104 -9.04 -11.07 -6.76
N THR A 105 -7.87 -10.42 -6.77
CA THR A 105 -6.59 -11.12 -6.74
C THR A 105 -6.41 -11.86 -5.41
N ALA A 106 -6.80 -11.27 -4.27
CA ALA A 106 -6.74 -11.92 -2.97
C ALA A 106 -7.59 -13.19 -2.94
N VAL A 107 -8.85 -13.16 -3.44
CA VAL A 107 -9.69 -14.35 -3.59
C VAL A 107 -9.01 -15.40 -4.45
N LYS A 108 -8.47 -15.02 -5.61
CA LYS A 108 -7.78 -15.95 -6.51
C LYS A 108 -6.59 -16.66 -5.84
N GLN A 109 -5.79 -15.92 -5.07
CA GLN A 109 -4.62 -16.50 -4.37
C GLN A 109 -5.03 -17.38 -3.19
N ALA A 110 -6.14 -17.08 -2.54
CA ALA A 110 -6.64 -17.83 -1.39
C ALA A 110 -7.40 -19.11 -1.77
N SER A 111 -8.12 -19.11 -2.89
CA SER A 111 -9.01 -20.20 -3.31
C SER A 111 -8.38 -21.61 -3.35
N PRO A 112 -7.07 -21.81 -3.61
CA PRO A 112 -6.46 -23.13 -3.51
C PRO A 112 -6.43 -23.71 -2.09
N TYR A 113 -6.56 -22.87 -1.05
CA TYR A 113 -6.37 -23.26 0.35
C TYR A 113 -7.66 -23.27 1.16
N VAL A 114 -8.63 -22.42 0.79
CA VAL A 114 -9.83 -22.12 1.60
C VAL A 114 -11.08 -22.07 0.73
N SER A 115 -12.25 -22.16 1.38
CA SER A 115 -13.53 -21.84 0.75
C SER A 115 -13.72 -20.30 0.79
N ALA A 116 -13.22 -19.61 -0.23
CA ALA A 116 -13.32 -18.18 -0.32
C ALA A 116 -14.75 -17.74 -0.69
N HIS A 117 -15.42 -17.06 0.24
CA HIS A 117 -16.77 -16.54 0.06
C HIS A 117 -16.73 -15.02 -0.21
N ILE A 118 -17.44 -14.57 -1.21
CA ILE A 118 -17.61 -13.14 -1.49
C ILE A 118 -18.78 -12.63 -0.65
N ALA A 119 -18.46 -12.03 0.50
CA ALA A 119 -19.46 -11.51 1.43
C ALA A 119 -20.14 -10.24 0.90
N ALA A 120 -19.45 -9.45 0.09
CA ALA A 120 -20.01 -8.30 -0.62
C ALA A 120 -19.11 -7.94 -1.82
N SER A 121 -19.69 -7.29 -2.83
CA SER A 121 -18.95 -6.85 -4.01
C SER A 121 -19.60 -5.63 -4.66
N SER A 122 -18.80 -4.65 -5.07
CA SER A 122 -19.21 -3.55 -5.93
C SER A 122 -18.89 -3.78 -7.41
N GLU A 123 -18.64 -5.02 -7.82
CA GLU A 123 -18.32 -5.36 -9.22
C GLU A 123 -19.44 -4.98 -10.21
N ALA A 124 -20.71 -5.09 -9.77
CA ALA A 124 -21.86 -4.75 -10.59
C ALA A 124 -21.89 -3.27 -11.04
N ASN A 125 -21.26 -2.37 -10.26
CA ASN A 125 -21.09 -0.96 -10.62
C ASN A 125 -19.66 -0.61 -11.06
N ALA A 126 -18.91 -1.62 -11.53
CA ALA A 126 -17.53 -1.48 -11.99
C ALA A 126 -16.56 -0.98 -10.89
N PHE A 127 -16.80 -1.33 -9.62
CA PHE A 127 -15.99 -0.95 -8.47
C PHE A 127 -15.86 0.58 -8.28
N ARG A 128 -17.00 1.27 -8.37
CA ARG A 128 -17.04 2.74 -8.21
C ARG A 128 -17.37 3.20 -6.79
N ASP A 129 -17.69 2.27 -5.89
CA ASP A 129 -17.95 2.54 -4.47
C ASP A 129 -17.63 1.34 -3.57
N ILE A 130 -17.97 1.47 -2.30
CA ILE A 130 -17.91 0.41 -1.30
C ILE A 130 -19.34 -0.08 -1.04
N PRO A 131 -19.61 -1.40 -1.08
CA PRO A 131 -20.92 -1.94 -0.72
C PRO A 131 -21.34 -1.48 0.69
N ALA A 132 -22.60 -1.11 0.86
CA ALA A 132 -23.12 -0.73 2.16
C ALA A 132 -22.93 -1.87 3.18
N ARG A 133 -22.52 -1.53 4.42
CA ARG A 133 -22.23 -2.57 5.44
C ARG A 133 -23.42 -3.50 5.71
N ALA A 134 -24.64 -2.98 5.57
CA ALA A 134 -25.88 -3.76 5.77
C ALA A 134 -26.07 -4.86 4.72
N ASP A 135 -25.41 -4.74 3.55
CA ASP A 135 -25.53 -5.71 2.44
C ASP A 135 -24.48 -6.83 2.55
N TRP A 136 -23.57 -6.76 3.52
CA TRP A 136 -22.52 -7.76 3.68
C TRP A 136 -23.07 -9.05 4.30
N GLN A 137 -22.80 -10.17 3.64
CA GLN A 137 -23.19 -11.50 4.10
C GLN A 137 -22.00 -12.18 4.78
N LEU A 138 -21.63 -11.68 5.96
CA LEU A 138 -20.52 -12.24 6.74
C LEU A 138 -20.91 -13.58 7.37
N SER A 139 -19.94 -14.49 7.43
CA SER A 139 -20.06 -15.80 8.03
C SER A 139 -19.52 -15.76 9.46
N PRO A 140 -20.31 -16.11 10.47
CA PRO A 140 -19.89 -16.01 11.87
C PRO A 140 -18.75 -16.98 12.23
N ASP A 141 -18.53 -18.02 11.43
CA ASP A 141 -17.51 -19.06 11.59
C ASP A 141 -16.34 -18.91 10.58
N ALA A 142 -16.29 -17.80 9.84
CA ALA A 142 -15.18 -17.54 8.94
C ALA A 142 -13.86 -17.43 9.70
N ALA A 143 -12.78 -17.95 9.11
CA ALA A 143 -11.44 -17.83 9.72
C ALA A 143 -10.99 -16.36 9.81
N TYR A 144 -11.40 -15.54 8.83
CA TYR A 144 -11.19 -14.09 8.77
C TYR A 144 -12.12 -13.44 7.73
N VAL A 145 -12.24 -12.11 7.84
CA VAL A 145 -12.81 -11.25 6.80
C VAL A 145 -11.66 -10.49 6.15
N HIS A 146 -11.60 -10.45 4.82
CA HIS A 146 -10.57 -9.73 4.08
C HIS A 146 -11.13 -8.51 3.35
N ILE A 147 -10.41 -7.38 3.45
CA ILE A 147 -10.64 -6.16 2.67
C ILE A 147 -9.35 -5.69 2.00
N THR A 148 -9.48 -4.97 0.89
CA THR A 148 -8.42 -4.12 0.35
C THR A 148 -8.73 -2.68 0.74
N ALA A 149 -7.98 -2.13 1.70
CA ALA A 149 -8.28 -0.83 2.30
C ALA A 149 -8.28 0.31 1.27
N ASN A 150 -7.40 0.22 0.27
CA ASN A 150 -7.36 1.14 -0.86
C ASN A 150 -7.05 0.40 -2.17
N GLU A 151 -8.01 0.40 -3.08
CA GLU A 151 -7.87 -0.21 -4.42
C GLU A 151 -7.11 0.72 -5.36
N THR A 152 -5.83 0.47 -5.51
CA THR A 152 -4.88 1.29 -6.29
C THR A 152 -5.31 1.54 -7.74
N ILE A 153 -6.06 0.61 -8.34
CA ILE A 153 -6.45 0.65 -9.76
C ILE A 153 -7.75 1.45 -9.93
N HIS A 154 -8.74 1.16 -9.08
CA HIS A 154 -10.07 1.76 -9.17
C HIS A 154 -10.19 3.07 -8.40
N GLY A 155 -9.25 3.35 -7.49
CA GLY A 155 -9.27 4.59 -6.68
C GLY A 155 -10.37 4.60 -5.61
N VAL A 156 -10.73 3.43 -5.10
CA VAL A 156 -11.71 3.24 -4.03
C VAL A 156 -10.99 2.98 -2.72
N GLU A 157 -11.31 3.73 -1.68
CA GLU A 157 -10.68 3.68 -0.36
C GLU A 157 -11.73 3.57 0.75
N PHE A 158 -11.57 2.62 1.66
CA PHE A 158 -12.34 2.55 2.89
C PHE A 158 -12.00 3.74 3.79
N ARG A 159 -13.01 4.57 4.11
CA ARG A 159 -12.86 5.69 5.05
C ARG A 159 -13.04 5.23 6.48
N ASP A 160 -13.98 4.33 6.69
CA ASP A 160 -14.29 3.74 7.98
C ASP A 160 -13.89 2.27 7.97
N ILE A 161 -13.19 1.84 9.02
CA ILE A 161 -12.84 0.44 9.20
C ILE A 161 -14.08 -0.34 9.60
N PRO A 162 -14.49 -1.38 8.84
CA PRO A 162 -15.70 -2.13 9.14
C PRO A 162 -15.56 -2.92 10.44
N ASP A 163 -16.67 -3.05 11.15
CA ASP A 163 -16.80 -3.98 12.27
C ASP A 163 -17.14 -5.37 11.72
N THR A 164 -16.32 -6.36 12.08
CA THR A 164 -16.49 -7.78 11.70
C THR A 164 -16.86 -8.68 12.90
N GLY A 165 -17.18 -8.08 14.05
CA GLY A 165 -17.45 -8.82 15.28
C GLY A 165 -16.23 -9.60 15.76
N ASP A 166 -16.44 -10.85 16.17
CA ASP A 166 -15.37 -11.72 16.67
C ASP A 166 -14.46 -12.30 15.56
N VAL A 167 -14.86 -12.16 14.29
CA VAL A 167 -14.08 -12.66 13.16
C VAL A 167 -12.94 -11.68 12.85
N PRO A 168 -11.66 -12.12 12.86
CA PRO A 168 -10.52 -11.22 12.61
C PRO A 168 -10.59 -10.53 11.26
N LEU A 169 -10.40 -9.21 11.24
CA LEU A 169 -10.26 -8.43 10.02
C LEU A 169 -8.83 -8.51 9.50
N VAL A 170 -8.68 -8.90 8.24
CA VAL A 170 -7.42 -8.92 7.48
C VAL A 170 -7.48 -7.85 6.41
N ALA A 171 -6.48 -6.99 6.31
CA ALA A 171 -6.53 -5.87 5.39
C ALA A 171 -5.23 -5.68 4.59
N ASP A 172 -5.38 -5.54 3.26
CA ASP A 172 -4.34 -5.05 2.36
C ASP A 172 -4.27 -3.52 2.43
N PHE A 173 -3.24 -3.02 3.06
CA PHE A 173 -2.94 -1.59 3.16
C PHE A 173 -1.81 -1.14 2.22
N SER A 174 -1.40 -1.94 1.25
CA SER A 174 -0.22 -1.64 0.41
C SER A 174 -0.19 -0.22 -0.13
N SER A 175 -1.35 0.35 -0.51
CA SER A 175 -1.39 1.68 -1.11
C SER A 175 -1.88 2.80 -0.18
N SER A 176 -2.17 2.49 1.09
CA SER A 176 -2.62 3.49 2.07
C SER A 176 -1.97 3.36 3.45
N ILE A 177 -1.09 2.37 3.67
CA ILE A 177 -0.35 2.25 4.94
C ILE A 177 0.42 3.54 5.22
N ALA A 178 0.42 3.98 6.48
CA ALA A 178 1.11 5.19 6.93
C ALA A 178 0.70 6.49 6.18
N SER A 179 -0.45 6.51 5.52
CA SER A 179 -0.99 7.73 4.88
C SER A 179 -1.81 8.59 5.84
N GLU A 180 -2.25 8.01 6.95
CA GLU A 180 -3.02 8.65 8.02
C GLU A 180 -2.92 7.80 9.30
N PRO A 181 -3.35 8.34 10.47
CA PRO A 181 -3.50 7.56 11.69
C PRO A 181 -4.45 6.39 11.50
N LEU A 182 -4.07 5.22 12.03
CA LEU A 182 -4.84 3.99 11.94
C LEU A 182 -4.88 3.31 13.31
N ASP A 183 -6.06 2.91 13.76
CA ASP A 183 -6.20 2.06 14.94
C ASP A 183 -5.89 0.61 14.58
N ILE A 184 -4.65 0.19 14.83
CA ILE A 184 -4.15 -1.16 14.55
C ILE A 184 -4.96 -2.23 15.30
N SER A 185 -5.50 -1.91 16.49
CA SER A 185 -6.24 -2.87 17.32
C SER A 185 -7.53 -3.41 16.66
N ARG A 186 -8.03 -2.69 15.65
CA ARG A 186 -9.19 -3.12 14.86
C ARG A 186 -8.91 -4.31 13.93
N PHE A 187 -7.65 -4.71 13.77
CA PHE A 187 -7.25 -5.72 12.79
C PHE A 187 -6.65 -6.95 13.45
N GLY A 188 -6.95 -8.11 12.90
CA GLY A 188 -6.17 -9.31 13.18
C GLY A 188 -4.84 -9.29 12.42
N VAL A 189 -4.87 -8.85 11.15
CA VAL A 189 -3.70 -8.76 10.28
C VAL A 189 -3.79 -7.54 9.37
N ILE A 190 -2.72 -6.78 9.31
CA ILE A 190 -2.47 -5.78 8.27
C ILE A 190 -1.27 -6.23 7.45
N TYR A 191 -1.34 -6.15 6.13
CA TYR A 191 -0.18 -6.36 5.29
C TYR A 191 -0.03 -5.29 4.23
N ALA A 192 1.21 -5.02 3.83
CA ALA A 192 1.53 -4.02 2.84
C ALA A 192 2.80 -4.36 2.06
N GLY A 193 2.73 -4.34 0.73
CA GLY A 193 3.94 -4.29 -0.09
C GLY A 193 4.59 -2.92 0.04
N ALA A 194 5.88 -2.87 0.39
CA ALA A 194 6.56 -1.61 0.71
C ALA A 194 6.69 -0.64 -0.47
N GLN A 195 6.68 -1.14 -1.71
CA GLN A 195 7.00 -0.41 -2.94
C GLN A 195 6.07 0.78 -3.26
N LYS A 196 5.05 1.03 -2.46
CA LYS A 196 4.12 2.15 -2.66
C LYS A 196 4.41 3.29 -1.68
N ASN A 197 4.21 3.05 -0.39
CA ASN A 197 4.28 4.12 0.61
C ASN A 197 5.37 3.93 1.68
N LEU A 198 5.94 2.74 1.82
CA LEU A 198 6.87 2.39 2.89
C LEU A 198 8.33 2.27 2.45
N GLY A 199 8.61 2.11 1.14
CA GLY A 199 10.00 1.90 0.73
C GLY A 199 10.14 1.27 -0.66
N PRO A 200 11.19 0.45 -0.89
CA PRO A 200 11.47 -0.16 -2.17
C PRO A 200 10.61 -1.41 -2.43
N VAL A 201 10.64 -1.87 -3.70
CA VAL A 201 10.07 -3.16 -4.09
C VAL A 201 10.86 -4.32 -3.49
N GLY A 202 10.19 -5.45 -3.23
CA GLY A 202 10.85 -6.70 -2.82
C GLY A 202 10.77 -7.01 -1.32
N ILE A 203 10.12 -6.16 -0.55
CA ILE A 203 9.82 -6.39 0.87
C ILE A 203 8.34 -6.10 1.15
N ALA A 204 7.73 -6.90 2.00
CA ALA A 204 6.40 -6.67 2.54
C ALA A 204 6.45 -6.55 4.06
N VAL A 205 5.66 -5.66 4.60
CA VAL A 205 5.41 -5.54 6.05
C VAL A 205 4.13 -6.28 6.38
N VAL A 206 4.15 -7.09 7.44
CA VAL A 206 2.95 -7.75 7.97
C VAL A 206 2.87 -7.49 9.47
N ILE A 207 1.75 -6.94 9.93
CA ILE A 207 1.47 -6.64 11.33
C ILE A 207 0.38 -7.61 11.76
N ILE A 208 0.68 -8.47 12.74
CA ILE A 208 -0.17 -9.61 13.10
C ILE A 208 -0.41 -9.59 14.60
N ARG A 209 -1.68 -9.67 15.01
CA ARG A 209 -2.04 -9.89 16.41
C ARG A 209 -1.48 -11.24 16.88
N ARG A 210 -0.76 -11.27 18.01
CA ARG A 210 0.05 -12.43 18.42
C ARG A 210 -0.76 -13.70 18.68
N ASP A 211 -2.02 -13.59 19.14
CA ASP A 211 -2.91 -14.74 19.32
C ASP A 211 -3.17 -15.51 18.01
N LEU A 212 -3.12 -14.82 16.86
CA LEU A 212 -3.30 -15.44 15.56
C LEU A 212 -2.08 -16.27 15.11
N LEU A 213 -0.89 -16.01 15.64
CA LEU A 213 0.31 -16.80 15.36
C LEU A 213 0.21 -18.22 15.92
N GLU A 214 -0.63 -18.45 16.93
CA GLU A 214 -0.87 -19.76 17.55
C GLU A 214 -1.84 -20.63 16.74
N ARG A 215 -2.51 -20.09 15.73
CA ARG A 215 -3.47 -20.83 14.91
C ARG A 215 -2.78 -21.91 14.09
N THR A 216 -3.40 -23.09 14.07
CA THR A 216 -3.01 -24.18 13.19
C THR A 216 -3.62 -23.95 11.80
N GLY A 217 -2.84 -23.47 10.86
CA GLY A 217 -3.28 -23.31 9.47
C GLY A 217 -3.08 -24.57 8.63
N GLN A 218 -2.82 -24.38 7.33
CA GLN A 218 -2.48 -25.44 6.40
C GLN A 218 -1.12 -26.08 6.74
N PRO A 219 -0.87 -27.36 6.40
CA PRO A 219 0.47 -27.90 6.34
C PRO A 219 1.35 -27.08 5.42
N ARG A 220 2.49 -26.61 5.91
CA ARG A 220 3.40 -25.71 5.17
C ARG A 220 4.84 -25.88 5.61
N ALA A 221 5.77 -25.50 4.74
CA ALA A 221 7.18 -25.38 5.15
C ALA A 221 7.36 -24.17 6.09
N ASP A 222 8.35 -24.25 6.96
CA ASP A 222 8.68 -23.21 7.95
C ASP A 222 8.81 -21.82 7.33
N ILE A 223 9.40 -21.72 6.15
CA ILE A 223 9.61 -20.46 5.43
C ILE A 223 8.28 -19.74 5.07
N PHE A 224 7.15 -20.45 5.09
CA PHE A 224 5.82 -19.91 4.86
C PHE A 224 5.02 -19.74 6.17
N ASN A 225 5.65 -19.95 7.32
CA ASN A 225 5.01 -19.87 8.62
C ASN A 225 5.31 -18.53 9.31
N TYR A 226 4.30 -17.71 9.53
CA TYR A 226 4.46 -16.43 10.21
C TYR A 226 4.99 -16.57 11.65
N ALA A 227 4.58 -17.61 12.40
CA ALA A 227 5.11 -17.86 13.74
C ALA A 227 6.60 -18.15 13.72
N SER A 228 7.10 -18.91 12.72
CA SER A 228 8.53 -19.19 12.56
C SER A 228 9.34 -17.93 12.22
N HIS A 229 8.77 -17.01 11.44
CA HIS A 229 9.37 -15.71 11.17
C HIS A 229 9.35 -14.81 12.42
N ALA A 230 8.22 -14.76 13.14
CA ALA A 230 8.10 -13.96 14.36
C ALA A 230 9.09 -14.40 15.47
N ALA A 231 9.32 -15.71 15.62
CA ALA A 231 10.27 -16.26 16.56
C ALA A 231 11.74 -15.94 16.23
N ARG A 232 12.02 -15.36 15.07
CA ARG A 232 13.37 -15.03 14.58
C ARG A 232 13.48 -13.61 14.03
N ASP A 233 12.64 -12.68 14.50
CA ASP A 233 12.65 -11.28 14.10
C ASP A 233 12.71 -11.10 12.57
N SER A 234 11.93 -11.92 11.83
CA SER A 234 11.89 -11.99 10.36
C SER A 234 13.18 -12.49 9.70
N MET A 235 14.15 -12.99 10.46
CA MET A 235 15.44 -13.49 9.97
C MET A 235 15.53 -15.03 9.96
N LEU A 236 14.41 -15.69 9.64
CA LEU A 236 14.37 -17.13 9.44
C LEU A 236 15.33 -17.58 8.32
N ASN A 237 15.38 -16.81 7.24
CA ASN A 237 16.35 -16.87 6.14
C ASN A 237 17.00 -15.50 5.94
N THR A 238 17.95 -15.41 5.03
CA THR A 238 18.56 -14.10 4.66
C THR A 238 17.48 -13.17 4.10
N PRO A 239 17.20 -12.05 4.77
CA PRO A 239 16.20 -11.11 4.31
C PRO A 239 16.76 -10.22 3.17
N PRO A 240 15.91 -9.47 2.47
CA PRO A 240 16.37 -8.47 1.50
C PRO A 240 16.96 -7.25 2.24
N THR A 241 18.21 -7.36 2.69
CA THR A 241 18.89 -6.42 3.59
C THR A 241 18.84 -4.97 3.09
N TRP A 242 19.18 -4.74 1.82
CA TRP A 242 19.12 -3.42 1.19
C TRP A 242 17.70 -2.81 1.23
N ASN A 243 16.69 -3.63 0.96
CA ASN A 243 15.31 -3.17 0.92
C ASN A 243 14.80 -2.83 2.32
N TRP A 244 15.21 -3.62 3.32
CA TRP A 244 14.86 -3.35 4.71
C TRP A 244 15.54 -2.06 5.22
N TYR A 245 16.84 -1.89 4.93
CA TYR A 245 17.56 -0.65 5.22
C TYR A 245 16.88 0.57 4.60
N LEU A 246 16.55 0.55 3.30
CA LEU A 246 15.87 1.66 2.64
C LEU A 246 14.48 1.93 3.24
N ALA A 247 13.72 0.88 3.59
CA ALA A 247 12.43 1.04 4.26
C ALA A 247 12.60 1.72 5.63
N GLY A 248 13.61 1.32 6.42
CA GLY A 248 13.97 1.96 7.68
C GLY A 248 14.28 3.45 7.51
N LEU A 249 15.04 3.83 6.48
CA LEU A 249 15.29 5.24 6.18
C LEU A 249 14.00 6.01 5.85
N VAL A 250 13.05 5.38 5.15
CA VAL A 250 11.74 6.00 4.87
C VAL A 250 10.94 6.18 6.17
N PHE A 251 10.91 5.20 7.06
CA PHE A 251 10.20 5.32 8.35
C PHE A 251 10.77 6.46 9.19
N LYS A 252 12.10 6.51 9.31
CA LYS A 252 12.80 7.60 10.01
C LYS A 252 12.51 8.96 9.40
N TRP A 253 12.52 9.06 8.07
CA TRP A 253 12.13 10.29 7.37
C TRP A 253 10.68 10.67 7.69
N MET A 254 9.74 9.73 7.67
CA MET A 254 8.35 10.01 7.99
C MET A 254 8.16 10.52 9.41
N LEU A 255 8.87 9.94 10.39
CA LEU A 255 8.85 10.42 11.77
C LEU A 255 9.41 11.86 11.87
N ALA A 256 10.51 12.14 11.19
CA ALA A 256 11.14 13.47 11.18
C ALA A 256 10.24 14.55 10.53
N GLU A 257 9.42 14.17 9.55
CA GLU A 257 8.46 15.04 8.87
C GLU A 257 7.15 15.28 9.67
N GLY A 258 7.02 14.73 10.88
CA GLY A 258 5.85 14.91 11.74
C GLY A 258 4.89 13.70 11.80
N GLY A 259 5.31 12.55 11.28
CA GLY A 259 4.59 11.29 11.37
C GLY A 259 3.27 11.26 10.59
N VAL A 260 2.47 10.23 10.83
CA VAL A 260 1.25 9.97 10.05
C VAL A 260 0.20 11.08 10.12
N VAL A 261 0.18 11.89 11.18
CA VAL A 261 -0.76 13.01 11.32
C VAL A 261 -0.44 14.10 10.29
N GLU A 262 0.82 14.45 10.14
CA GLU A 262 1.24 15.44 9.14
C GLU A 262 1.07 14.90 7.71
N PHE A 263 1.37 13.61 7.48
CA PHE A 263 1.12 12.98 6.18
C PHE A 263 -0.37 12.93 5.84
N ALA A 264 -1.26 12.67 6.80
CA ALA A 264 -2.71 12.75 6.58
C ALA A 264 -3.14 14.14 6.09
N ARG A 265 -2.63 15.20 6.73
CA ARG A 265 -2.91 16.59 6.32
C ARG A 265 -2.39 16.89 4.90
N ARG A 266 -1.14 16.49 4.59
CA ARG A 266 -0.55 16.67 3.24
C ARG A 266 -1.31 15.87 2.18
N ASN A 267 -1.66 14.62 2.48
CA ASN A 267 -2.36 13.74 1.56
C ASN A 267 -3.77 14.23 1.27
N ALA A 268 -4.50 14.71 2.28
CA ALA A 268 -5.80 15.33 2.10
C ALA A 268 -5.71 16.58 1.20
N ALA A 269 -4.73 17.45 1.41
CA ALA A 269 -4.50 18.63 0.59
C ALA A 269 -4.19 18.27 -0.88
N LYS A 270 -3.28 17.32 -1.11
CA LYS A 270 -2.93 16.84 -2.47
C LYS A 270 -4.16 16.28 -3.21
N ALA A 271 -4.91 15.40 -2.53
CA ALA A 271 -6.10 14.80 -3.11
C ALA A 271 -7.18 15.85 -3.42
N ALA A 272 -7.41 16.77 -2.50
CA ALA A 272 -8.37 17.87 -2.70
C ALA A 272 -8.04 18.73 -3.93
N LEU A 273 -6.76 19.07 -4.15
CA LEU A 273 -6.32 19.82 -5.33
C LEU A 273 -6.67 19.09 -6.63
N VAL A 274 -6.35 17.79 -6.73
CA VAL A 274 -6.58 17.04 -7.96
C VAL A 274 -8.07 16.79 -8.19
N TYR A 275 -8.82 16.41 -7.14
CA TYR A 275 -10.28 16.24 -7.29
C TYR A 275 -10.99 17.54 -7.63
N ALA A 276 -10.60 18.67 -7.05
CA ALA A 276 -11.17 19.98 -7.40
C ALA A 276 -10.93 20.31 -8.89
N ALA A 277 -9.73 20.02 -9.42
CA ALA A 277 -9.45 20.21 -10.85
C ALA A 277 -10.30 19.29 -11.74
N VAL A 278 -10.51 18.04 -11.34
CA VAL A 278 -11.38 17.10 -12.06
C VAL A 278 -12.83 17.58 -12.02
N ASP A 279 -13.36 17.88 -10.83
CA ASP A 279 -14.78 18.22 -10.64
C ASP A 279 -15.13 19.58 -11.27
N ALA A 280 -14.21 20.54 -11.32
CA ALA A 280 -14.41 21.86 -11.94
C ALA A 280 -14.21 21.88 -13.46
N SER A 281 -13.79 20.76 -14.08
CA SER A 281 -13.44 20.72 -15.51
C SER A 281 -14.62 20.74 -16.48
N GLY A 282 -15.88 20.84 -15.99
CA GLY A 282 -17.07 20.78 -16.84
C GLY A 282 -17.23 19.42 -17.54
N GLY A 283 -16.65 18.35 -17.03
CA GLY A 283 -16.72 17.00 -17.59
C GLY A 283 -15.59 16.66 -18.56
N PHE A 284 -14.63 17.56 -18.78
CA PHE A 284 -13.43 17.27 -19.57
C PHE A 284 -12.57 16.21 -18.88
N TYR A 285 -12.38 16.32 -17.56
CA TYR A 285 -11.85 15.25 -16.73
C TYR A 285 -12.99 14.59 -15.95
N ARG A 286 -13.05 13.26 -15.93
CA ARG A 286 -14.10 12.52 -15.23
C ARG A 286 -13.48 11.52 -14.27
N ASN A 287 -13.88 11.59 -13.00
CA ASN A 287 -13.66 10.53 -12.03
C ASN A 287 -15.02 9.89 -11.71
N GLU A 288 -15.10 8.58 -11.82
CA GLU A 288 -16.36 7.83 -11.71
C GLU A 288 -16.61 7.24 -10.31
N VAL A 289 -15.65 7.42 -9.40
CA VAL A 289 -15.75 6.90 -8.03
C VAL A 289 -16.68 7.78 -7.19
N ALA A 290 -17.57 7.14 -6.44
CA ALA A 290 -18.45 7.83 -5.48
C ALA A 290 -17.62 8.71 -4.54
N VAL A 291 -18.05 9.93 -4.30
CA VAL A 291 -17.29 10.92 -3.52
C VAL A 291 -16.89 10.39 -2.14
N SER A 292 -17.79 9.63 -1.48
CA SER A 292 -17.55 8.98 -0.18
C SER A 292 -16.45 7.91 -0.21
N ALA A 293 -16.15 7.34 -1.38
CA ALA A 293 -15.19 6.25 -1.56
C ALA A 293 -13.93 6.69 -2.33
N ARG A 294 -13.78 7.96 -2.70
CA ARG A 294 -12.62 8.46 -3.43
C ARG A 294 -11.33 8.27 -2.65
N SER A 295 -10.33 7.67 -3.28
CA SER A 295 -9.00 7.45 -2.70
C SER A 295 -8.22 8.76 -2.57
N ARG A 296 -7.54 8.94 -1.43
CA ARG A 296 -6.58 10.03 -1.25
C ARG A 296 -5.20 9.73 -1.85
N MET A 297 -4.94 8.44 -2.14
CA MET A 297 -3.64 7.98 -2.62
C MET A 297 -3.60 7.78 -4.14
N ASN A 298 -4.69 7.28 -4.75
CA ASN A 298 -4.69 6.90 -6.15
C ASN A 298 -5.94 7.47 -6.83
N ILE A 299 -5.75 8.46 -7.66
CA ILE A 299 -6.85 9.18 -8.32
C ILE A 299 -6.88 8.81 -9.81
N PRO A 300 -7.75 7.86 -10.22
CA PRO A 300 -8.01 7.63 -11.64
C PRO A 300 -8.91 8.72 -12.20
N PHE A 301 -8.68 9.12 -13.45
CA PHE A 301 -9.58 9.98 -14.19
C PHE A 301 -9.44 9.74 -15.70
N PHE A 302 -10.44 10.16 -16.44
CA PHE A 302 -10.57 9.91 -17.88
C PHE A 302 -10.77 11.21 -18.61
N LEU A 303 -10.18 11.32 -19.80
CA LEU A 303 -10.45 12.38 -20.75
C LEU A 303 -11.56 11.93 -21.73
N PRO A 304 -12.06 12.83 -22.62
CA PRO A 304 -13.14 12.50 -23.56
C PRO A 304 -12.81 11.36 -24.53
N SER A 305 -11.53 11.12 -24.85
CA SER A 305 -11.12 10.04 -25.76
C SER A 305 -9.78 9.41 -25.36
N SER A 306 -9.53 8.20 -25.82
CA SER A 306 -8.27 7.47 -25.64
C SER A 306 -7.08 8.18 -26.30
N GLU A 307 -7.30 8.92 -27.37
CA GLU A 307 -6.28 9.72 -28.04
C GLU A 307 -5.84 10.89 -27.15
N LEU A 308 -6.80 11.53 -26.47
CA LEU A 308 -6.51 12.59 -25.51
C LEU A 308 -5.82 12.02 -24.25
N ASP A 309 -6.20 10.84 -23.77
CA ASP A 309 -5.48 10.15 -22.69
C ASP A 309 -4.00 9.94 -23.07
N ALA A 310 -3.73 9.43 -24.28
CA ALA A 310 -2.39 9.16 -24.75
C ALA A 310 -1.57 10.46 -24.90
N ARG A 311 -2.17 11.51 -25.43
CA ARG A 311 -1.56 12.82 -25.57
C ARG A 311 -1.26 13.46 -24.22
N PHE A 312 -2.22 13.41 -23.29
CA PHE A 312 -2.03 13.89 -21.91
C PHE A 312 -0.80 13.26 -21.26
N VAL A 313 -0.66 11.93 -21.36
CA VAL A 313 0.50 11.20 -20.80
C VAL A 313 1.82 11.63 -21.45
N ALA A 314 1.83 11.83 -22.77
CA ALA A 314 3.03 12.24 -23.50
C ALA A 314 3.43 13.69 -23.15
N ASP A 315 2.49 14.62 -23.15
CA ASP A 315 2.73 16.03 -22.83
C ASP A 315 3.13 16.21 -21.36
N ALA A 316 2.45 15.50 -20.43
CA ALA A 316 2.78 15.49 -19.01
C ALA A 316 4.21 15.00 -18.76
N LYS A 317 4.61 13.92 -19.44
CA LYS A 317 5.99 13.41 -19.36
C LYS A 317 7.01 14.46 -19.82
N ALA A 318 6.73 15.18 -20.90
CA ALA A 318 7.58 16.25 -21.39
C ALA A 318 7.66 17.43 -20.39
N ALA A 319 6.61 17.66 -19.62
CA ALA A 319 6.55 18.64 -18.54
C ALA A 319 7.16 18.16 -17.21
N GLY A 320 7.77 16.96 -17.15
CA GLY A 320 8.37 16.40 -15.94
C GLY A 320 7.38 15.76 -14.96
N LEU A 321 6.16 15.42 -15.41
CA LEU A 321 5.14 14.71 -14.66
C LEU A 321 5.07 13.26 -15.16
N LEU A 322 5.70 12.33 -14.42
CA LEU A 322 5.95 10.98 -14.90
C LEU A 322 4.90 9.98 -14.44
N ALA A 323 4.75 8.90 -15.21
CA ALA A 323 3.99 7.68 -14.85
C ALA A 323 2.50 7.89 -14.59
N LEU A 324 1.86 8.83 -15.29
CA LEU A 324 0.44 9.14 -15.16
C LEU A 324 -0.51 8.19 -15.93
N LYS A 325 0.02 7.30 -16.78
CA LYS A 325 -0.82 6.36 -17.56
C LYS A 325 -1.60 5.44 -16.61
N GLY A 326 -2.91 5.34 -16.84
CA GLY A 326 -3.80 4.44 -16.10
C GLY A 326 -3.46 2.97 -16.29
N HIS A 327 -4.02 2.12 -15.44
CA HIS A 327 -3.78 0.67 -15.52
C HIS A 327 -4.49 0.07 -16.73
N LYS A 328 -3.87 -0.94 -17.38
CA LYS A 328 -4.40 -1.60 -18.58
C LYS A 328 -5.82 -2.16 -18.45
N ALA A 329 -6.25 -2.49 -17.23
CA ALA A 329 -7.59 -3.03 -16.97
C ALA A 329 -8.68 -1.94 -16.95
N VAL A 330 -8.32 -0.66 -16.77
CA VAL A 330 -9.28 0.45 -16.61
C VAL A 330 -9.05 1.53 -17.69
N GLY A 331 -7.80 1.76 -18.10
CA GLY A 331 -7.44 2.84 -19.01
C GLY A 331 -7.27 4.18 -18.31
N GLY A 332 -7.42 5.26 -19.08
CA GLY A 332 -7.39 6.63 -18.56
C GLY A 332 -6.02 7.06 -17.98
N ILE A 333 -6.11 7.97 -17.06
CA ILE A 333 -4.99 8.54 -16.30
C ILE A 333 -5.08 8.08 -14.85
N ARG A 334 -3.96 7.97 -14.15
CA ARG A 334 -3.94 7.73 -12.71
C ARG A 334 -2.81 8.51 -12.05
N ALA A 335 -3.17 9.46 -11.20
CA ALA A 335 -2.24 10.15 -10.33
C ALA A 335 -2.11 9.39 -8.99
N SER A 336 -0.92 8.85 -8.69
CA SER A 336 -0.64 8.25 -7.39
C SER A 336 0.12 9.25 -6.52
N LEU A 337 -0.51 9.67 -5.41
CA LEU A 337 -0.10 10.78 -4.56
C LEU A 337 0.50 10.32 -3.23
N TYR A 338 1.30 9.25 -3.26
CA TYR A 338 1.92 8.69 -2.04
C TYR A 338 2.71 9.72 -1.24
N ASN A 339 3.09 9.37 -0.03
CA ASN A 339 3.73 10.29 0.93
C ASN A 339 4.97 11.02 0.39
N ALA A 340 5.75 10.36 -0.48
CA ALA A 340 6.95 10.97 -1.07
C ALA A 340 6.64 12.04 -2.15
N ILE A 341 5.40 12.13 -2.63
CA ILE A 341 4.99 13.23 -3.53
C ILE A 341 4.68 14.46 -2.68
N PRO A 342 5.43 15.57 -2.86
CA PRO A 342 5.14 16.82 -2.15
C PRO A 342 3.86 17.49 -2.67
N VAL A 343 3.29 18.42 -1.90
CA VAL A 343 2.12 19.22 -2.31
C VAL A 343 2.40 19.95 -3.63
N ALA A 344 3.61 20.49 -3.80
CA ALA A 344 4.05 21.14 -5.04
C ALA A 344 3.95 20.21 -6.28
N GLY A 345 4.06 18.89 -6.11
CA GLY A 345 3.85 17.94 -7.20
C GLY A 345 2.39 17.88 -7.63
N ALA A 346 1.44 17.90 -6.68
CA ALA A 346 0.01 17.97 -6.99
C ALA A 346 -0.37 19.32 -7.62
N GLU A 347 0.19 20.42 -7.13
CA GLU A 347 0.02 21.76 -7.71
C GLU A 347 0.52 21.81 -9.16
N ALA A 348 1.69 21.25 -9.44
CA ALA A 348 2.24 21.17 -10.80
C ALA A 348 1.35 20.32 -11.73
N LEU A 349 0.79 19.21 -11.23
CA LEU A 349 -0.16 18.40 -11.99
C LEU A 349 -1.43 19.19 -12.31
N VAL A 350 -2.00 19.89 -11.32
CA VAL A 350 -3.25 20.68 -11.50
C VAL A 350 -3.03 21.84 -12.47
N ALA A 351 -1.89 22.52 -12.39
CA ALA A 351 -1.53 23.58 -13.35
C ALA A 351 -1.40 23.02 -14.77
N PHE A 352 -0.77 21.86 -14.94
CA PHE A 352 -0.70 21.17 -16.22
C PHE A 352 -2.09 20.76 -16.73
N MET A 353 -2.97 20.22 -15.86
CA MET A 353 -4.34 19.85 -16.22
C MET A 353 -5.11 21.07 -16.75
N ALA A 354 -5.01 22.23 -16.11
CA ALA A 354 -5.68 23.46 -16.53
C ALA A 354 -5.19 23.92 -17.92
N ASP A 355 -3.87 23.96 -18.14
CA ASP A 355 -3.28 24.31 -19.44
C ASP A 355 -3.67 23.31 -20.54
N PHE A 356 -3.64 22.01 -20.24
CA PHE A 356 -4.03 20.97 -21.18
C PHE A 356 -5.50 21.09 -21.59
N GLN A 357 -6.39 21.36 -20.64
CA GLN A 357 -7.80 21.59 -20.92
C GLN A 357 -8.02 22.83 -21.80
N GLN A 358 -7.31 23.93 -21.55
CA GLN A 358 -7.43 25.14 -22.41
C GLN A 358 -7.02 24.86 -23.86
N ARG A 359 -6.07 23.96 -24.08
CA ARG A 359 -5.58 23.63 -25.43
C ARG A 359 -6.41 22.58 -26.18
N HIS A 360 -7.19 21.77 -25.45
CA HIS A 360 -7.84 20.58 -26.03
C HIS A 360 -9.30 20.39 -25.62
N GLY A 361 -9.85 21.27 -24.77
CA GLY A 361 -11.24 21.25 -24.28
C GLY A 361 -12.23 22.01 -25.12
#